data_d3778fbc4c6ece632a716f563e1b8bec
#
_entry.id   d3778fbc4c6ece632a716f563e1b8bec
#
_cell.length_a   1.000
_cell.length_b   1.000
_cell.length_c   1.000
_cell.angle_alpha   90.00
_cell.angle_beta   90.00
_cell.angle_gamma   90.00
#
_symmetry.space_group_name_H-M   'P 1'
#
loop_
_entity.id
_entity.type
_entity.pdbx_description
1 polymer ?
#
loop_
_entity_poly.entity_id
_entity_poly.type
_entity_poly.pdbx_seq_one_letter_code
_entity_poly.pdbx_strand_id
1 'polypeptide(L)'
;MIQSLHIEKSAPGQYLARVMNEHSEALSFTANSIAGAIRDTAQMLPKARAFHIWYEHVSIGTTPVLHMLHDPETLASRLKLLHGQFWG
;
A
#
# COMPACT_ATOMS: atom_id res chain seq x y z
N MET A 1 -15.39 1.90 -8.45
CA MET A 1 -15.15 1.70 -7.02
C MET A 1 -13.66 1.62 -6.72
N ILE A 2 -13.22 2.22 -5.63
CA ILE A 2 -11.80 2.28 -5.28
C ILE A 2 -11.48 1.12 -4.34
N GLN A 3 -10.48 0.33 -4.72
CA GLN A 3 -9.99 -0.77 -3.88
C GLN A 3 -9.06 -0.23 -2.81
N SER A 4 -8.87 -1.02 -1.76
CA SER A 4 -7.95 -0.67 -0.68
C SER A 4 -6.72 -1.57 -0.72
N LEU A 5 -5.55 -0.98 -0.49
CA LEU A 5 -4.31 -1.71 -0.31
C LEU A 5 -3.92 -1.61 1.16
N HIS A 6 -3.84 -2.76 1.81
CA HIS A 6 -3.44 -2.84 3.22
C HIS A 6 -2.08 -3.48 3.33
N ILE A 7 -1.14 -2.79 3.95
CA ILE A 7 0.24 -3.26 4.12
C ILE A 7 0.49 -3.46 5.60
N GLU A 8 1.02 -4.63 5.96
CA GLU A 8 1.41 -4.96 7.32
C GLU A 8 2.85 -5.43 7.35
N LYS A 9 3.59 -5.04 8.37
CA LYS A 9 4.94 -5.56 8.57
C LYS A 9 4.83 -6.92 9.26
N SER A 10 5.20 -7.98 8.57
CA SER A 10 5.14 -9.34 9.12
C SER A 10 6.44 -9.76 9.81
N ALA A 11 7.57 -9.19 9.37
CA ALA A 11 8.89 -9.44 9.94
C ALA A 11 9.82 -8.34 9.47
N PRO A 12 11.02 -8.17 10.06
CA PRO A 12 11.97 -7.18 9.54
C PRO A 12 12.26 -7.43 8.06
N GLY A 13 12.07 -6.39 7.25
CA GLY A 13 12.26 -6.48 5.80
C GLY A 13 11.22 -7.30 5.06
N GLN A 14 10.10 -7.61 5.71
CA GLN A 14 9.07 -8.43 5.10
C GLN A 14 7.70 -7.82 5.36
N TYR A 15 6.95 -7.58 4.29
CA TYR A 15 5.65 -6.92 4.37
C TYR A 15 4.60 -7.74 3.65
N LEU A 16 3.42 -7.85 4.27
CA LEU A 16 2.28 -8.50 3.66
C LEU A 16 1.38 -7.42 3.07
N ALA A 17 1.07 -7.55 1.78
CA ALA A 17 0.19 -6.65 1.08
C ALA A 17 -1.10 -7.38 0.72
N ARG A 18 -2.24 -6.77 1.06
CA ARG A 18 -3.56 -7.30 0.73
C ARG A 18 -4.35 -6.25 -0.02
N VAL A 19 -4.90 -6.65 -1.16
CA VAL A 19 -5.79 -5.78 -1.91
C VAL A 19 -7.22 -6.22 -1.61
N MET A 20 -8.00 -5.29 -1.05
CA MET A 20 -9.37 -5.56 -0.66
C MET A 20 -10.32 -4.87 -1.62
N ASN A 21 -11.35 -5.62 -2.05
CA ASN A 21 -12.41 -5.10 -2.90
C ASN A 21 -13.72 -5.27 -2.14
N GLU A 22 -14.23 -4.20 -1.56
CA GLU A 22 -15.40 -4.20 -0.69
C GLU A 22 -15.19 -5.12 0.51
N HIS A 23 -15.78 -6.31 0.49
CA HIS A 23 -15.74 -7.24 1.64
C HIS A 23 -14.86 -8.45 1.41
N SER A 24 -14.21 -8.54 0.25
CA SER A 24 -13.39 -9.71 -0.07
C SER A 24 -11.97 -9.32 -0.44
N GLU A 25 -11.05 -10.23 -0.14
CA GLU A 25 -9.66 -10.07 -0.50
C GLU A 25 -9.48 -10.49 -1.96
N ALA A 26 -9.08 -9.53 -2.79
CA ALA A 26 -8.88 -9.79 -4.22
C ALA A 26 -7.50 -10.36 -4.50
N LEU A 27 -6.50 -10.01 -3.69
CA LEU A 27 -5.11 -10.35 -3.95
C LEU A 27 -4.31 -10.20 -2.67
N SER A 28 -3.34 -11.08 -2.44
CA SER A 28 -2.37 -10.90 -1.35
C SER A 28 -1.01 -11.39 -1.80
N PHE A 29 0.04 -10.74 -1.31
CA PHE A 29 1.41 -11.11 -1.65
C PHE A 29 2.36 -10.50 -0.61
N THR A 30 3.63 -10.92 -0.66
CA THR A 30 4.65 -10.37 0.23
C THR A 30 5.61 -9.49 -0.58
N ALA A 31 6.18 -8.51 0.10
CA ALA A 31 7.15 -7.59 -0.49
C ALA A 31 8.27 -7.33 0.50
N ASN A 32 9.39 -6.83 0.02
CA ASN A 32 10.57 -6.55 0.85
C ASN A 32 10.55 -5.15 1.44
N SER A 33 9.66 -4.30 0.96
CA SER A 33 9.54 -2.91 1.43
C SER A 33 8.14 -2.40 1.20
N ILE A 34 7.79 -1.32 1.89
CA ILE A 34 6.50 -0.65 1.68
C ILE A 34 6.41 -0.12 0.25
N ALA A 35 7.48 0.51 -0.24
CA ALA A 35 7.52 1.02 -1.60
C ALA A 35 7.34 -0.10 -2.62
N GLY A 36 7.97 -1.25 -2.39
CA GLY A 36 7.80 -2.41 -3.25
C GLY A 36 6.37 -2.92 -3.27
N ALA A 37 5.71 -2.95 -2.09
CA ALA A 37 4.32 -3.37 -2.01
C ALA A 37 3.41 -2.44 -2.83
N ILE A 38 3.63 -1.13 -2.72
CA ILE A 38 2.86 -0.13 -3.47
C ILE A 38 3.07 -0.30 -4.98
N ARG A 39 4.33 -0.35 -5.40
CA ARG A 39 4.66 -0.47 -6.82
C ARG A 39 4.12 -1.78 -7.41
N ASP A 40 4.33 -2.89 -6.72
CA ASP A 40 3.92 -4.20 -7.22
C ASP A 40 2.40 -4.30 -7.33
N THR A 41 1.66 -3.72 -6.40
CA THR A 41 0.20 -3.66 -6.49
C THR A 41 -0.24 -2.94 -7.76
N ALA A 42 0.36 -1.79 -8.04
CA ALA A 42 0.03 -1.02 -9.23
C ALA A 42 0.39 -1.77 -10.52
N GLN A 43 1.50 -2.52 -10.51
CA GLN A 43 1.91 -3.30 -11.68
C GLN A 43 1.00 -4.49 -11.93
N MET A 44 0.52 -5.13 -10.86
CA MET A 44 -0.37 -6.28 -10.99
C MET A 44 -1.79 -5.89 -11.37
N LEU A 45 -2.20 -4.68 -11.03
CA LEU A 45 -3.57 -4.20 -11.29
C LEU A 45 -3.53 -2.88 -12.06
N PRO A 46 -2.96 -2.87 -13.28
CA PRO A 46 -2.76 -1.62 -14.02
C PRO A 46 -4.05 -0.97 -14.50
N LYS A 47 -5.14 -1.72 -14.50
CA LYS A 47 -6.45 -1.18 -14.92
C LYS A 47 -7.18 -0.45 -13.81
N ALA A 48 -6.74 -0.61 -12.57
CA ALA A 48 -7.29 0.14 -11.46
C ALA A 48 -6.87 1.60 -11.58
N ARG A 49 -7.75 2.52 -11.17
CA ARG A 49 -7.46 3.94 -11.25
C ARG A 49 -6.72 4.45 -10.04
N ALA A 50 -7.09 3.94 -8.86
CA ALA A 50 -6.54 4.41 -7.60
C ALA A 50 -6.75 3.36 -6.52
N PHE A 51 -5.99 3.51 -5.44
CA PHE A 51 -6.13 2.67 -4.26
C PHE A 51 -6.14 3.55 -3.02
N HIS A 52 -6.92 3.13 -2.03
CA HIS A 52 -6.87 3.70 -0.70
C HIS A 52 -5.79 2.94 0.06
N ILE A 53 -4.65 3.58 0.34
CA ILE A 53 -3.46 2.89 0.85
C ILE A 53 -3.36 3.01 2.37
N TRP A 54 -3.23 1.86 3.02
CA TRP A 54 -3.03 1.74 4.46
C TRP A 54 -1.72 1.05 4.78
N TYR A 55 -1.03 1.53 5.81
CA TYR A 55 0.09 0.82 6.42
C TYR A 55 -0.25 0.67 7.89
N GLU A 56 -0.47 -0.57 8.33
CA GLU A 56 -0.98 -0.86 9.66
C GLU A 56 -2.31 -0.10 9.86
N HIS A 57 -2.36 0.85 10.77
CA HIS A 57 -3.57 1.62 11.06
C HIS A 57 -3.53 3.06 10.56
N VAL A 58 -2.54 3.42 9.75
CA VAL A 58 -2.45 4.77 9.16
C VAL A 58 -2.69 4.72 7.66
N SER A 59 -3.20 5.80 7.11
CA SER A 59 -3.54 5.87 5.69
C SER A 59 -3.10 7.20 5.10
N ILE A 60 -2.67 7.17 3.84
CA ILE A 60 -2.44 8.40 3.06
C ILE A 60 -3.62 8.72 2.15
N GLY A 61 -4.71 7.98 2.29
CA GLY A 61 -5.91 8.22 1.51
C GLY A 61 -5.86 7.62 0.12
N THR A 62 -6.70 8.15 -0.76
CA THR A 62 -6.81 7.66 -2.13
C THR A 62 -5.64 8.14 -2.96
N THR A 63 -4.94 7.21 -3.60
CA THR A 63 -3.73 7.49 -4.36
C THR A 63 -3.88 6.96 -5.78
N PRO A 64 -3.66 7.79 -6.81
CA PRO A 64 -3.72 7.33 -8.20
C PRO A 64 -2.66 6.28 -8.50
N VAL A 65 -3.02 5.30 -9.33
CA VAL A 65 -2.11 4.23 -9.73
C VAL A 65 -0.84 4.78 -10.39
N LEU A 66 -0.96 5.85 -11.17
CA LEU A 66 0.20 6.47 -11.79
C LEU A 66 1.21 6.96 -10.75
N HIS A 67 0.73 7.51 -9.63
CA HIS A 67 1.60 7.93 -8.54
C HIS A 67 2.30 6.74 -7.89
N MET A 68 1.57 5.64 -7.73
CA MET A 68 2.13 4.42 -7.15
C MET A 68 3.25 3.83 -8.03
N LEU A 69 3.11 3.94 -9.33
CA LEU A 69 4.12 3.46 -10.28
C LEU A 69 5.33 4.38 -10.38
N HIS A 70 5.10 5.69 -10.39
CA HIS A 70 6.17 6.65 -10.65
C HIS A 70 6.93 7.06 -9.40
N ASP A 71 6.28 7.05 -8.24
CA ASP A 71 6.92 7.53 -7.02
C ASP A 71 6.49 6.77 -5.76
N PRO A 72 6.67 5.44 -5.75
CA PRO A 72 6.29 4.65 -4.58
C PRO A 72 7.11 4.97 -3.34
N GLU A 73 8.35 5.46 -3.52
CA GLU A 73 9.22 5.79 -2.39
C GLU A 73 8.68 6.96 -1.57
N THR A 74 8.17 8.00 -2.22
CA THR A 74 7.58 9.13 -1.52
C THR A 74 6.33 8.70 -0.76
N LEU A 75 5.51 7.86 -1.37
CA LEU A 75 4.30 7.35 -0.72
C LEU A 75 4.65 6.50 0.50
N ALA A 76 5.67 5.64 0.37
CA ALA A 76 6.14 4.83 1.49
C ALA A 76 6.68 5.69 2.62
N SER A 77 7.43 6.75 2.29
CA SER A 77 7.97 7.67 3.28
C SER A 77 6.86 8.37 4.05
N ARG A 78 5.78 8.77 3.37
CA ARG A 78 4.63 9.40 4.02
C ARG A 78 3.95 8.45 4.97
N LEU A 79 3.78 7.19 4.58
CA LEU A 79 3.19 6.18 5.46
C LEU A 79 4.04 5.94 6.69
N LYS A 80 5.35 5.82 6.51
CA LYS A 80 6.28 5.63 7.63
C LYS A 80 6.23 6.82 8.59
N LEU A 81 6.19 8.02 8.06
CA LEU A 81 6.14 9.23 8.87
C LEU A 81 4.85 9.28 9.69
N LEU A 82 3.71 9.02 9.06
CA LEU A 82 2.44 8.99 9.76
C LEU A 82 2.40 7.91 10.83
N HIS A 83 2.90 6.73 10.52
CA HIS A 83 2.98 5.63 11.48
C HIS A 83 3.81 6.02 12.70
N GLY A 84 4.96 6.66 12.46
CA GLY A 84 5.82 7.12 13.53
C GLY A 84 5.16 8.18 14.41
N GLN A 85 4.36 9.06 13.81
CA GLN A 85 3.66 10.11 14.58
C GLN A 85 2.63 9.52 15.54
N PHE A 86 1.98 8.42 15.16
CA PHE A 86 0.99 7.79 16.03
C PHE A 86 1.62 6.89 17.09
N TRP A 87 2.81 6.39 16.84
CA TRP A 87 3.52 5.54 17.79
C TRP A 87 4.57 6.30 18.60
N GLY A 88 5.06 7.38 18.05
CA GLY A 88 6.08 8.19 18.69
C GLY A 88 5.50 9.11 19.71
#